data_c195eaf3f2a14595f70aca7613a4c5b5
#
_entry.id   c195eaf3f2a14595f70aca7613a4c5b5
#
_cell.length_a   1.000
_cell.length_b   1.000
_cell.length_c   1.000
_cell.angle_alpha   90.00
_cell.angle_beta   90.00
_cell.angle_gamma   90.00
#
_symmetry.space_group_name_H-M   'P 1'
#
loop_
_entity.id
_entity.type
_entity.pdbx_description
1 polymer ?
#
loop_
_entity_poly.entity_id
_entity_poly.type
_entity_poly.pdbx_seq_one_letter_code
_entity_poly.pdbx_strand_id
1 'polypeptide(L)'
;MIFEHKGLKFRYEIKPDDGYGPPWKEECGHGPVSDWERRKKLPHEWVLAEDRGFYLYYDSKEAIKTALKDCWGPKDPAMTPRQNAAAAVRRDFENLRAWCNDDWSYVGVRVILLDVDGEDTEEDAVLGGVHSDYVDDCLKELAGEIRATVGDSDTLTCT
;
A
#
# COMPACT_ATOMS: atom_id res chain seq x y z
N MET A 1 -8.46 0.10 -19.36
CA MET A 1 -8.57 1.58 -19.24
C MET A 1 -7.31 2.23 -19.79
N ILE A 2 -7.41 3.44 -20.33
CA ILE A 2 -6.29 4.14 -20.97
C ILE A 2 -6.04 5.46 -20.21
N PHE A 3 -4.78 5.83 -20.06
CA PHE A 3 -4.37 7.13 -19.53
C PHE A 3 -3.18 7.69 -20.31
N GLU A 4 -2.93 8.97 -20.15
CA GLU A 4 -1.80 9.66 -20.77
C GLU A 4 -0.80 10.14 -19.71
N HIS A 5 0.48 9.92 -19.96
CA HIS A 5 1.55 10.41 -19.11
C HIS A 5 2.69 10.97 -19.95
N LYS A 6 2.96 12.28 -19.78
CA LYS A 6 4.03 13.02 -20.49
C LYS A 6 4.05 12.80 -22.01
N GLY A 7 2.86 12.85 -22.63
CA GLY A 7 2.68 12.76 -24.08
C GLY A 7 2.63 11.34 -24.66
N LEU A 8 2.72 10.31 -23.83
CA LEU A 8 2.57 8.92 -24.23
C LEU A 8 1.27 8.35 -23.69
N LYS A 9 0.66 7.45 -24.44
CA LYS A 9 -0.57 6.75 -24.05
C LYS A 9 -0.26 5.36 -23.53
N PHE A 10 -0.96 4.97 -22.47
CA PHE A 10 -0.80 3.69 -21.81
C PHE A 10 -2.16 3.05 -21.57
N ARG A 11 -2.21 1.74 -21.69
CA ARG A 11 -3.31 0.92 -21.18
C ARG A 11 -2.90 0.31 -19.85
N TYR A 12 -3.83 0.16 -18.93
CA TYR A 12 -3.55 -0.50 -17.65
C TYR A 12 -4.61 -1.53 -17.29
N GLU A 13 -4.17 -2.50 -16.53
CA GLU A 13 -4.98 -3.57 -15.94
C GLU A 13 -4.75 -3.61 -14.43
N ILE A 14 -5.82 -3.80 -13.68
CA ILE A 14 -5.78 -3.98 -12.23
C ILE A 14 -6.45 -5.31 -11.92
N LYS A 15 -5.77 -6.16 -11.16
CA LYS A 15 -6.28 -7.46 -10.71
C LYS A 15 -6.08 -7.61 -9.21
N PRO A 16 -6.99 -8.30 -8.49
CA PRO A 16 -6.72 -8.67 -7.11
C PRO A 16 -5.39 -9.42 -6.99
N ASP A 17 -4.62 -9.11 -5.95
CA ASP A 17 -3.37 -9.82 -5.66
C ASP A 17 -3.57 -10.76 -4.47
N ASP A 18 -4.03 -11.97 -4.76
CA ASP A 18 -4.34 -13.00 -3.74
C ASP A 18 -3.09 -13.61 -3.11
N GLY A 19 -1.89 -13.26 -3.60
CA GLY A 19 -0.61 -13.70 -3.05
C GLY A 19 -0.22 -12.98 -1.76
N TYR A 20 -0.88 -11.87 -1.45
CA TYR A 20 -0.62 -11.08 -0.25
C TYR A 20 -1.60 -11.42 0.87
N GLY A 21 -1.06 -11.61 2.07
CA GLY A 21 -1.81 -11.82 3.31
C GLY A 21 -2.12 -10.52 4.05
N PRO A 22 -2.38 -10.59 5.36
CA PRO A 22 -2.64 -9.42 6.17
C PRO A 22 -1.47 -8.42 6.18
N PRO A 23 -1.73 -7.10 6.13
CA PRO A 23 -0.69 -6.07 6.08
C PRO A 23 0.38 -6.20 7.18
N TRP A 24 -0.03 -6.53 8.40
CA TRP A 24 0.89 -6.71 9.53
C TRP A 24 1.84 -7.91 9.43
N LYS A 25 1.61 -8.80 8.47
CA LYS A 25 2.51 -9.93 8.15
C LYS A 25 3.37 -9.66 6.93
N GLU A 26 2.90 -8.82 6.02
CA GLU A 26 3.55 -8.53 4.74
C GLU A 26 4.48 -7.31 4.80
N GLU A 27 4.18 -6.35 5.66
CA GLU A 27 4.87 -5.07 5.74
C GLU A 27 5.41 -4.80 7.14
N CYS A 28 6.53 -4.05 7.20
CA CYS A 28 7.02 -3.45 8.44
C CYS A 28 6.24 -2.17 8.77
N GLY A 29 6.36 -1.72 10.02
CA GLY A 29 5.78 -0.43 10.43
C GLY A 29 4.33 -0.49 10.88
N HIS A 30 3.85 -1.66 11.22
CA HIS A 30 2.56 -1.86 11.87
C HIS A 30 2.71 -2.23 13.35
N GLY A 31 1.70 -1.90 14.15
CA GLY A 31 1.59 -2.38 15.52
C GLY A 31 1.32 -3.89 15.57
N PRO A 32 1.62 -4.54 16.72
CA PRO A 32 1.39 -5.96 16.87
C PRO A 32 -0.08 -6.34 16.80
N VAL A 33 -0.39 -7.36 16.01
CA VAL A 33 -1.72 -7.94 15.89
C VAL A 33 -1.67 -9.39 16.36
N SER A 34 -2.60 -9.79 17.22
CA SER A 34 -2.73 -11.16 17.70
C SER A 34 -3.19 -12.10 16.58
N ASP A 35 -3.06 -13.40 16.81
CA ASP A 35 -3.83 -14.39 16.08
C ASP A 35 -5.31 -14.28 16.45
N TRP A 36 -6.18 -14.99 15.72
CA TRP A 36 -7.59 -15.10 16.07
C TRP A 36 -7.75 -15.80 17.42
N GLU A 37 -8.29 -15.09 18.39
CA GLU A 37 -8.40 -15.55 19.78
C GLU A 37 -9.82 -15.49 20.30
N ARG A 38 -10.19 -16.48 21.09
CA ARG A 38 -11.49 -16.54 21.77
C ARG A 38 -11.32 -16.23 23.25
N ARG A 39 -11.06 -14.98 23.56
CA ARG A 39 -10.91 -14.46 24.91
C ARG A 39 -11.40 -13.05 25.02
N LYS A 40 -11.52 -12.53 26.23
CA LYS A 40 -11.81 -11.12 26.45
C LYS A 40 -10.61 -10.23 26.14
N LYS A 41 -10.90 -9.04 25.68
CA LYS A 41 -9.94 -7.96 25.42
C LYS A 41 -9.22 -7.52 26.70
N LEU A 42 -7.91 -7.36 26.64
CA LEU A 42 -7.13 -6.68 27.67
C LEU A 42 -7.25 -5.15 27.51
N PRO A 43 -6.95 -4.34 28.60
CA PRO A 43 -7.18 -2.89 28.57
C PRO A 43 -6.42 -2.13 27.47
N HIS A 44 -5.22 -2.59 27.08
CA HIS A 44 -4.38 -1.96 26.06
C HIS A 44 -4.65 -2.50 24.65
N GLU A 45 -5.55 -3.44 24.51
CA GLU A 45 -5.90 -4.03 23.21
C GLU A 45 -7.11 -3.31 22.60
N TRP A 46 -7.06 -3.15 21.28
CA TRP A 46 -8.18 -2.68 20.47
C TRP A 46 -8.67 -3.80 19.57
N VAL A 47 -9.96 -3.94 19.43
CA VAL A 47 -10.56 -4.96 18.54
C VAL A 47 -10.35 -4.52 17.08
N LEU A 48 -9.58 -5.29 16.36
CA LEU A 48 -9.33 -5.05 14.93
C LEU A 48 -10.43 -5.69 14.06
N ALA A 49 -10.80 -6.93 14.38
CA ALA A 49 -11.85 -7.67 13.68
C ALA A 49 -12.47 -8.72 14.59
N GLU A 50 -13.69 -9.13 14.25
CA GLU A 50 -14.44 -10.20 14.90
C GLU A 50 -14.97 -11.17 13.85
N ASP A 51 -14.85 -12.47 14.10
CA ASP A 51 -15.49 -13.52 13.32
C ASP A 51 -15.93 -14.68 14.23
N ARG A 52 -17.24 -14.87 14.34
CA ARG A 52 -17.87 -15.98 15.08
C ARG A 52 -17.39 -16.16 16.52
N GLY A 53 -17.15 -15.05 17.23
CA GLY A 53 -16.67 -15.05 18.61
C GLY A 53 -15.15 -15.15 18.75
N PHE A 54 -14.41 -15.14 17.65
CA PHE A 54 -12.97 -14.98 17.61
C PHE A 54 -12.61 -13.54 17.28
N TYR A 55 -11.53 -13.03 17.85
CA TYR A 55 -11.11 -11.64 17.72
C TYR A 55 -9.65 -11.53 17.31
N LEU A 56 -9.36 -10.56 16.46
CA LEU A 56 -8.02 -10.03 16.25
C LEU A 56 -7.85 -8.80 17.15
N TYR A 57 -6.80 -8.80 17.95
CA TYR A 57 -6.48 -7.70 18.86
C TYR A 57 -5.24 -6.97 18.41
N TYR A 58 -5.33 -5.65 18.41
CA TYR A 58 -4.20 -4.74 18.16
C TYR A 58 -3.66 -4.25 19.50
N ASP A 59 -2.37 -4.46 19.75
CA ASP A 59 -1.72 -4.04 20.99
C ASP A 59 -1.28 -2.57 20.88
N SER A 60 -2.12 -1.67 21.39
CA SER A 60 -1.87 -0.23 21.32
C SER A 60 -0.67 0.22 22.17
N LYS A 61 -0.40 -0.46 23.27
CA LYS A 61 0.73 -0.15 24.16
C LYS A 61 2.08 -0.44 23.50
N GLU A 62 2.24 -1.62 22.93
CA GLU A 62 3.44 -1.99 22.20
C GLU A 62 3.59 -1.18 20.89
N ALA A 63 2.47 -0.87 20.22
CA ALA A 63 2.48 -0.01 19.05
C ALA A 63 3.03 1.39 19.36
N ILE A 64 2.63 2.00 20.46
CA ILE A 64 3.17 3.32 20.90
C ILE A 64 4.67 3.24 21.16
N LYS A 65 5.16 2.20 21.82
CA LYS A 65 6.61 2.00 22.00
C LYS A 65 7.36 1.91 20.68
N THR A 66 6.85 1.16 19.73
CA THR A 66 7.42 1.02 18.40
C THR A 66 7.36 2.34 17.62
N ALA A 67 6.25 3.06 17.69
CA ALA A 67 6.08 4.36 17.04
C ALA A 67 7.06 5.40 17.55
N LEU A 68 7.34 5.40 18.86
CA LEU A 68 8.36 6.28 19.47
C LEU A 68 9.77 5.89 19.02
N LYS A 69 10.09 4.61 19.05
CA LYS A 69 11.41 4.08 18.67
C LYS A 69 11.73 4.31 17.19
N ASP A 70 10.78 3.99 16.31
CA ASP A 70 10.95 4.02 14.86
C ASP A 70 10.49 5.36 14.24
N CYS A 71 10.14 6.33 15.08
CA CYS A 71 9.74 7.67 14.66
C CYS A 71 8.62 7.67 13.60
N TRP A 72 7.53 6.99 13.85
CA TRP A 72 6.38 6.96 12.93
C TRP A 72 5.87 8.38 12.64
N GLY A 73 5.76 8.73 11.36
CA GLY A 73 5.27 10.03 10.92
C GLY A 73 3.91 9.98 10.23
N PRO A 74 3.37 11.11 9.80
CA PRO A 74 3.93 12.47 9.92
C PRO A 74 3.87 13.03 11.35
N LYS A 75 4.78 13.96 11.65
CA LYS A 75 4.88 14.62 12.97
C LYS A 75 4.30 16.02 12.92
N ASP A 76 3.51 16.39 13.95
CA ASP A 76 3.05 17.74 14.18
C ASP A 76 3.98 18.42 15.17
N PRO A 77 4.64 19.56 14.82
CA PRO A 77 5.51 20.30 15.73
C PRO A 77 4.80 20.84 16.99
N ALA A 78 3.48 21.04 16.92
CA ALA A 78 2.66 21.50 18.05
C ALA A 78 2.36 20.40 19.07
N MET A 79 2.64 19.13 18.73
CA MET A 79 2.42 17.98 19.59
C MET A 79 3.73 17.50 20.25
N THR A 80 3.62 16.90 21.44
CA THR A 80 4.73 16.17 22.05
C THR A 80 5.07 14.91 21.25
N PRO A 81 6.29 14.33 21.40
CA PRO A 81 6.63 13.06 20.76
C PRO A 81 5.63 11.94 21.08
N ARG A 82 5.14 11.88 22.30
CA ARG A 82 4.15 10.86 22.71
C ARG A 82 2.77 11.08 22.07
N GLN A 83 2.34 12.33 21.92
CA GLN A 83 1.11 12.67 21.21
C GLN A 83 1.22 12.32 19.72
N ASN A 84 2.35 12.59 19.09
CA ASN A 84 2.63 12.19 17.70
C ASN A 84 2.60 10.68 17.54
N ALA A 85 3.22 9.94 18.46
CA ALA A 85 3.19 8.47 18.46
C ALA A 85 1.76 7.92 18.61
N ALA A 86 0.98 8.46 19.53
CA ALA A 86 -0.42 8.07 19.72
C ALA A 86 -1.27 8.33 18.47
N ALA A 87 -1.08 9.46 17.81
CA ALA A 87 -1.75 9.78 16.55
C ALA A 87 -1.35 8.83 15.41
N ALA A 88 -0.07 8.48 15.32
CA ALA A 88 0.44 7.53 14.32
C ALA A 88 -0.12 6.12 14.56
N VAL A 89 -0.17 5.66 15.80
CA VAL A 89 -0.76 4.37 16.19
C VAL A 89 -2.25 4.32 15.84
N ARG A 90 -2.97 5.41 16.07
CA ARG A 90 -4.39 5.50 15.71
C ARG A 90 -4.61 5.37 14.19
N ARG A 91 -3.80 6.05 13.40
CA ARG A 91 -3.84 5.92 11.93
C ARG A 91 -3.51 4.51 11.46
N ASP A 92 -2.51 3.88 12.06
CA ASP A 92 -2.14 2.48 11.75
C ASP A 92 -3.30 1.54 12.05
N PHE A 93 -3.89 1.63 13.23
CA PHE A 93 -5.05 0.82 13.62
C PHE A 93 -6.24 1.02 12.66
N GLU A 94 -6.57 2.24 12.31
CA GLU A 94 -7.68 2.55 11.39
C GLU A 94 -7.41 2.01 9.99
N ASN A 95 -6.18 2.10 9.51
CA ASN A 95 -5.76 1.54 8.22
C ASN A 95 -5.89 0.00 8.19
N LEU A 96 -5.43 -0.67 9.23
CA LEU A 96 -5.54 -2.13 9.34
C LEU A 96 -7.01 -2.58 9.49
N ARG A 97 -7.79 -1.82 10.23
CA ARG A 97 -9.23 -2.08 10.37
C ARG A 97 -9.97 -1.92 9.05
N ALA A 98 -9.62 -0.91 8.27
CA ALA A 98 -10.16 -0.72 6.93
C ALA A 98 -9.85 -1.92 6.01
N TRP A 99 -8.64 -2.48 6.08
CA TRP A 99 -8.31 -3.70 5.37
C TRP A 99 -9.18 -4.89 5.82
N CYS A 100 -9.37 -5.07 7.12
CA CYS A 100 -10.24 -6.12 7.66
C CYS A 100 -11.71 -5.97 7.23
N ASN A 101 -12.15 -4.74 6.96
CA ASN A 101 -13.49 -4.41 6.48
C ASN A 101 -13.61 -4.41 4.94
N ASP A 102 -12.58 -4.84 4.23
CA ASP A 102 -12.51 -4.82 2.77
C ASP A 102 -12.64 -3.42 2.12
N ASP A 103 -12.31 -2.36 2.88
CA ASP A 103 -12.31 -0.99 2.35
C ASP A 103 -11.12 -0.73 1.41
N TRP A 104 -10.05 -1.48 1.56
CA TRP A 104 -8.95 -1.55 0.62
C TRP A 104 -8.36 -2.97 0.56
N SER A 105 -7.62 -3.26 -0.47
CA SER A 105 -6.97 -4.56 -0.68
C SER A 105 -5.66 -4.40 -1.45
N TYR A 106 -4.87 -5.45 -1.49
CA TYR A 106 -3.71 -5.53 -2.37
C TYR A 106 -4.15 -5.87 -3.79
N VAL A 107 -3.59 -5.16 -4.76
CA VAL A 107 -3.84 -5.39 -6.19
C VAL A 107 -2.52 -5.47 -6.95
N GLY A 108 -2.54 -6.21 -8.05
CA GLY A 108 -1.50 -6.16 -9.06
C GLY A 108 -1.87 -5.15 -10.14
N VAL A 109 -0.91 -4.35 -10.57
CA VAL A 109 -1.07 -3.32 -11.59
C VAL A 109 -0.14 -3.63 -12.76
N ARG A 110 -0.66 -3.62 -13.98
CA ARG A 110 0.11 -3.73 -15.21
C ARG A 110 -0.14 -2.51 -16.07
N VAL A 111 0.92 -1.91 -16.58
CA VAL A 111 0.87 -0.77 -17.50
C VAL A 111 1.55 -1.19 -18.80
N ILE A 112 0.94 -0.89 -19.92
CA ILE A 112 1.39 -1.25 -21.26
C ILE A 112 1.44 0.01 -22.11
N LEU A 113 2.56 0.27 -22.75
CA LEU A 113 2.71 1.38 -23.70
C LEU A 113 1.88 1.09 -24.96
N LEU A 114 1.12 2.07 -25.42
CA LEU A 114 0.40 2.01 -26.70
C LEU A 114 1.20 2.67 -27.81
N ASP A 115 1.09 2.13 -29.02
CA ASP A 115 1.63 2.74 -30.21
C ASP A 115 0.76 3.90 -30.74
N VAL A 116 1.12 4.46 -31.89
CA VAL A 116 0.40 5.58 -32.51
C VAL A 116 -1.02 5.21 -32.97
N ASP A 117 -1.26 3.94 -33.21
CA ASP A 117 -2.55 3.38 -33.63
C ASP A 117 -3.43 2.99 -32.42
N GLY A 118 -2.86 3.03 -31.21
CA GLY A 118 -3.53 2.68 -29.96
C GLY A 118 -3.48 1.19 -29.63
N GLU A 119 -2.59 0.45 -30.27
CA GLU A 119 -2.39 -0.99 -30.02
C GLU A 119 -1.31 -1.20 -28.93
N ASP A 120 -1.36 -2.33 -28.24
CA ASP A 120 -0.38 -2.69 -27.24
C ASP A 120 1.00 -2.93 -27.86
N THR A 121 2.02 -2.33 -27.29
CA THR A 121 3.43 -2.64 -27.64
C THR A 121 3.97 -3.77 -26.75
N GLU A 122 5.22 -4.16 -26.96
CA GLU A 122 5.91 -5.13 -26.10
C GLU A 122 6.44 -4.50 -24.79
N GLU A 123 6.34 -3.17 -24.67
CA GLU A 123 6.80 -2.44 -23.50
C GLU A 123 5.75 -2.40 -22.42
N ASP A 124 5.98 -3.13 -21.35
CA ASP A 124 5.10 -3.15 -20.18
C ASP A 124 5.87 -3.14 -18.85
N ALA A 125 5.18 -2.78 -17.79
CA ALA A 125 5.67 -2.87 -16.42
C ALA A 125 4.56 -3.42 -15.52
N VAL A 126 4.94 -4.27 -14.57
CA VAL A 126 4.01 -4.93 -13.64
C VAL A 126 4.50 -4.73 -12.21
N LEU A 127 3.60 -4.42 -11.31
CA LEU A 127 3.86 -4.34 -9.89
C LEU A 127 2.74 -5.04 -9.12
N GLY A 128 3.12 -5.96 -8.23
CA GLY A 128 2.21 -6.63 -7.29
C GLY A 128 2.23 -5.95 -5.92
N GLY A 129 1.30 -6.33 -5.05
CA GLY A 129 1.23 -5.83 -3.68
C GLY A 129 0.96 -4.33 -3.55
N VAL A 130 0.26 -3.75 -4.51
CA VAL A 130 -0.11 -2.33 -4.49
C VAL A 130 -1.35 -2.15 -3.63
N HIS A 131 -1.31 -1.20 -2.71
CA HIS A 131 -2.49 -0.77 -1.97
C HIS A 131 -3.51 -0.14 -2.92
N SER A 132 -4.75 -0.61 -2.92
CA SER A 132 -5.77 -0.20 -3.90
C SER A 132 -6.04 1.31 -3.94
N ASP A 133 -5.82 2.04 -2.84
CA ASP A 133 -5.97 3.50 -2.79
C ASP A 133 -4.82 4.27 -3.45
N TYR A 134 -3.68 3.62 -3.74
CA TYR A 134 -2.49 4.24 -4.34
C TYR A 134 -2.25 3.83 -5.79
N VAL A 135 -3.25 3.24 -6.45
CA VAL A 135 -3.14 2.78 -7.84
C VAL A 135 -2.76 3.93 -8.78
N ASP A 136 -3.37 5.11 -8.63
CA ASP A 136 -3.10 6.26 -9.51
C ASP A 136 -1.63 6.71 -9.47
N ASP A 137 -1.00 6.71 -8.29
CA ASP A 137 0.41 7.04 -8.14
C ASP A 137 1.29 5.94 -8.74
N CYS A 138 0.94 4.68 -8.53
CA CYS A 138 1.61 3.53 -9.12
C CYS A 138 1.59 3.55 -10.65
N LEU A 139 0.46 3.92 -11.27
CA LEU A 139 0.34 4.06 -12.72
C LEU A 139 1.34 5.07 -13.29
N LYS A 140 1.52 6.21 -12.63
CA LYS A 140 2.46 7.25 -13.04
C LYS A 140 3.92 6.79 -12.90
N GLU A 141 4.23 6.08 -11.82
CA GLU A 141 5.56 5.50 -11.61
C GLU A 141 5.91 4.49 -12.70
N LEU A 142 5.04 3.51 -12.96
CA LEU A 142 5.26 2.49 -13.97
C LEU A 142 5.35 3.08 -15.39
N ALA A 143 4.51 4.05 -15.71
CA ALA A 143 4.60 4.78 -16.99
C ALA A 143 5.93 5.53 -17.12
N GLY A 144 6.43 6.10 -16.03
CA GLY A 144 7.74 6.76 -15.99
C GLY A 144 8.89 5.79 -16.21
N GLU A 145 8.82 4.59 -15.66
CA GLU A 145 9.82 3.53 -15.87
C GLU A 145 9.86 3.08 -17.34
N ILE A 146 8.71 2.80 -17.94
CA ILE A 146 8.61 2.43 -19.36
C ILE A 146 9.19 3.54 -20.24
N ARG A 147 8.83 4.79 -19.97
CA ARG A 147 9.33 5.95 -20.73
C ARG A 147 10.85 6.08 -20.66
N ALA A 148 11.44 5.87 -19.49
CA ALA A 148 12.90 5.91 -19.34
C ALA A 148 13.58 4.81 -20.18
N THR A 149 13.02 3.60 -20.19
CA THR A 149 13.53 2.48 -20.99
C THR A 149 13.47 2.76 -22.50
N VAL A 150 12.35 3.30 -22.98
CA VAL A 150 12.17 3.65 -24.41
C VAL A 150 13.06 4.82 -24.81
N GLY A 151 13.21 5.85 -23.95
CA GLY A 151 14.09 6.99 -24.21
C GLY A 151 15.57 6.63 -24.33
N ASP A 152 16.04 5.65 -23.55
CA ASP A 152 17.43 5.14 -23.64
C ASP A 152 17.67 4.32 -24.91
N SER A 153 16.63 3.66 -25.44
CA SER A 153 16.71 2.91 -26.69
C SER A 153 16.85 3.82 -27.93
N ASP A 154 16.23 5.00 -27.92
CA ASP A 154 16.33 5.98 -29.02
C ASP A 154 17.70 6.65 -29.07
N THR A 155 18.44 6.69 -27.96
CA THR A 155 19.81 7.25 -27.93
C THR A 155 20.87 6.31 -28.50
N LEU A 156 20.57 5.02 -28.63
CA LEU A 156 21.48 4.02 -29.17
C LEU A 156 21.39 3.84 -30.69
N THR A 157 20.42 4.49 -31.34
CA THR A 157 20.25 4.42 -32.81
C THR A 157 20.81 5.61 -33.58
N CYS A 158 21.51 6.53 -32.92
CA CYS A 158 22.25 7.64 -33.55
C CYS A 158 23.76 7.43 -33.49
N THR A 159 24.26 6.47 -34.26
CA THR A 159 25.66 6.41 -34.68
C THR A 159 25.75 6.02 -36.12
#